data_c3ced30e5b5816723d0885f09165d06c
#
_entry.id   c3ced30e5b5816723d0885f09165d06c
#
_cell.length_a   1.000
_cell.length_b   1.000
_cell.length_c   1.000
_cell.angle_alpha   90.00
_cell.angle_beta   90.00
_cell.angle_gamma   90.00
#
_symmetry.space_group_name_H-M   'P 1'
#
loop_
_entity.id
_entity.type
_entity.pdbx_description
1 polymer ?
#
loop_
_entity_poly.entity_id
_entity_poly.type
_entity_poly.pdbx_seq_one_letter_code
_entity_poly.pdbx_strand_id
1 'polypeptide(L)'
;METSDKPVVLVTGSSGYLGAAVVKRLHEKYRVVGLDRNSPPHPPHQAECICFDITDQDSVDKALARLRLAYGDRIAACIHLAAFFDLSGEDDPAYDAVTVEGSKRLLKGLQDFELEQFIFTSTMLAHAPTTPGEPIDEDAPFDPKLPYRASKIRTEAMLSEEKGDEKLVLMRPAGIYDDEGHSTFLAHQISRIYEKRLSGKVYPGDLSRGQAFLHLDDLLDAIERIVDRRHSLPDVFPVLLGEAKPVPFGDLQRLIGRELHGEDWVTWNVPPAAAKLGAWAENRIFGEDAFIRAWMVDISSDHYELDLSQAEEHLGWTAEHSLRQDTPHMLQKLKDDPYHWYEENGLNAARVSAAKVEQAAEEAAAEAKDESAAEQQSAVREHDKHMRMMHFQMLWVHWLVAALGLWLATAPSVFGTFDQTEFSAAVQRVTEDRGLWAASLRSWLTAWNNVFTGLAITALALISMKPGNGWAQWANAALGVWLLAASLVFWTPDPAVYANDTLVGALVIALTILIPMMPGM
;
A
#
# COMPACT_ATOMS: atom_id res chain seq x y z
N MET A 1 -5.22 46.16 -17.87
CA MET A 1 -4.73 44.81 -17.58
C MET A 1 -3.31 44.79 -18.11
N GLU A 2 -2.31 44.86 -17.27
CA GLU A 2 -0.94 44.66 -17.65
C GLU A 2 -0.83 43.21 -18.20
N THR A 3 -0.58 43.06 -19.47
CA THR A 3 -0.14 41.78 -20.06
C THR A 3 1.21 41.49 -19.43
N SER A 4 1.21 40.70 -18.39
CA SER A 4 2.45 40.20 -17.78
C SER A 4 3.26 39.50 -18.86
N ASP A 5 4.45 40.00 -19.12
CA ASP A 5 5.44 39.49 -20.10
C ASP A 5 6.09 38.18 -19.63
N LYS A 6 5.38 37.44 -18.76
CA LYS A 6 5.85 36.16 -18.17
C LYS A 6 5.82 35.07 -19.25
N PRO A 7 6.89 34.26 -19.39
CA PRO A 7 6.88 33.11 -20.27
C PRO A 7 5.78 32.12 -19.92
N VAL A 8 5.17 31.51 -20.94
CA VAL A 8 4.08 30.53 -20.76
C VAL A 8 4.67 29.16 -20.43
N VAL A 9 4.16 28.55 -19.37
CA VAL A 9 4.47 27.19 -18.96
C VAL A 9 3.18 26.38 -18.89
N LEU A 10 3.16 25.23 -19.58
CA LEU A 10 2.05 24.29 -19.54
C LEU A 10 2.29 23.24 -18.47
N VAL A 11 1.25 22.85 -17.74
CA VAL A 11 1.29 21.75 -16.78
C VAL A 11 0.14 20.80 -17.07
N THR A 12 0.43 19.61 -17.57
CA THR A 12 -0.60 18.57 -17.71
C THR A 12 -0.76 17.78 -16.43
N GLY A 13 -1.97 17.31 -16.13
CA GLY A 13 -2.24 16.73 -14.82
C GLY A 13 -2.23 17.78 -13.70
N SER A 14 -2.56 19.03 -14.04
CA SER A 14 -2.46 20.20 -13.15
C SER A 14 -3.41 20.16 -11.96
N SER A 15 -4.47 19.34 -12.01
CA SER A 15 -5.43 19.15 -10.92
C SER A 15 -5.04 18.03 -9.95
N GLY A 16 -4.03 17.25 -10.28
CA GLY A 16 -3.47 16.23 -9.39
C GLY A 16 -2.57 16.82 -8.32
N TYR A 17 -2.18 16.02 -7.34
CA TYR A 17 -1.33 16.42 -6.21
C TYR A 17 -0.05 17.15 -6.65
N LEU A 18 0.77 16.51 -7.50
CA LEU A 18 2.01 17.13 -8.01
C LEU A 18 1.73 18.33 -8.90
N GLY A 19 0.73 18.23 -9.79
CA GLY A 19 0.39 19.30 -10.70
C GLY A 19 -0.04 20.58 -9.99
N ALA A 20 -0.87 20.46 -8.95
CA ALA A 20 -1.29 21.59 -8.14
C ALA A 20 -0.10 22.25 -7.40
N ALA A 21 0.83 21.45 -6.88
CA ALA A 21 2.04 21.95 -6.24
C ALA A 21 2.95 22.69 -7.23
N VAL A 22 3.14 22.15 -8.46
CA VAL A 22 3.90 22.79 -9.53
C VAL A 22 3.26 24.11 -9.96
N VAL A 23 1.93 24.14 -10.14
CA VAL A 23 1.20 25.38 -10.42
C VAL A 23 1.46 26.42 -9.34
N LYS A 24 1.30 26.03 -8.06
CA LYS A 24 1.53 26.91 -6.91
C LYS A 24 2.98 27.43 -6.84
N ARG A 25 3.97 26.61 -7.20
CA ARG A 25 5.39 27.02 -7.21
C ARG A 25 5.71 27.99 -8.34
N LEU A 26 5.21 27.74 -9.55
CA LEU A 26 5.65 28.46 -10.74
C LEU A 26 4.85 29.72 -11.07
N HIS A 27 3.61 29.88 -10.57
CA HIS A 27 2.71 30.98 -10.98
C HIS A 27 3.24 32.40 -10.69
N GLU A 28 4.12 32.54 -9.73
CA GLU A 28 4.72 33.84 -9.42
C GLU A 28 5.72 34.29 -10.52
N LYS A 29 6.42 33.33 -11.12
CA LYS A 29 7.51 33.57 -12.08
C LYS A 29 7.08 33.40 -13.53
N TYR A 30 6.17 32.48 -13.78
CA TYR A 30 5.68 32.08 -15.09
C TYR A 30 4.17 32.33 -15.25
N ARG A 31 3.74 32.40 -16.50
CA ARG A 31 2.32 32.32 -16.87
C ARG A 31 1.95 30.84 -16.97
N VAL A 32 1.42 30.26 -15.90
CA VAL A 32 1.08 28.85 -15.86
C VAL A 32 -0.30 28.61 -16.48
N VAL A 33 -0.39 27.60 -17.37
CA VAL A 33 -1.65 27.11 -17.94
C VAL A 33 -1.76 25.61 -17.63
N GLY A 34 -2.79 25.25 -16.88
CA GLY A 34 -3.09 23.87 -16.55
C GLY A 34 -3.88 23.17 -17.65
N LEU A 35 -3.55 21.93 -17.93
CA LEU A 35 -4.25 21.02 -18.84
C LEU A 35 -4.68 19.78 -18.06
N ASP A 36 -5.97 19.64 -17.77
CA ASP A 36 -6.50 18.50 -17.02
C ASP A 36 -7.95 18.21 -17.39
N ARG A 37 -8.38 16.98 -17.22
CA ARG A 37 -9.79 16.61 -17.39
C ARG A 37 -10.66 16.94 -16.17
N ASN A 38 -10.04 17.12 -15.00
CA ASN A 38 -10.70 17.43 -13.74
C ASN A 38 -10.66 18.94 -13.46
N SER A 39 -11.57 19.39 -12.60
CA SER A 39 -11.57 20.77 -12.11
C SER A 39 -10.32 21.03 -11.28
N PRO A 40 -9.68 22.22 -11.43
CA PRO A 40 -8.46 22.55 -10.70
C PRO A 40 -8.74 22.79 -9.20
N PRO A 41 -7.85 22.32 -8.30
CA PRO A 41 -7.92 22.62 -6.88
C PRO A 41 -7.39 24.02 -6.55
N HIS A 42 -6.63 24.66 -7.47
CA HIS A 42 -6.03 25.97 -7.27
C HIS A 42 -6.97 27.11 -7.73
N PRO A 43 -6.86 28.31 -7.15
CA PRO A 43 -7.67 29.45 -7.55
C PRO A 43 -7.28 29.97 -8.95
N PRO A 44 -8.23 30.52 -9.73
CA PRO A 44 -8.01 30.93 -11.12
C PRO A 44 -6.90 31.95 -11.35
N HIS A 45 -6.51 32.73 -10.32
CA HIS A 45 -5.41 33.69 -10.43
C HIS A 45 -4.03 33.04 -10.45
N GLN A 46 -3.89 31.78 -10.00
CA GLN A 46 -2.63 31.05 -10.08
C GLN A 46 -2.42 30.44 -11.46
N ALA A 47 -3.45 29.83 -12.04
CA ALA A 47 -3.41 29.31 -13.40
C ALA A 47 -4.82 29.22 -14.00
N GLU A 48 -4.95 29.47 -15.30
CA GLU A 48 -6.12 29.00 -16.05
C GLU A 48 -6.00 27.50 -16.27
N CYS A 49 -7.08 26.74 -16.06
CA CYS A 49 -7.15 25.33 -16.39
C CYS A 49 -8.02 25.13 -17.65
N ILE A 50 -7.45 24.55 -18.69
CA ILE A 50 -8.15 24.16 -19.90
C ILE A 50 -8.55 22.69 -19.76
N CYS A 51 -9.84 22.38 -19.94
CA CYS A 51 -10.34 20.99 -19.94
C CYS A 51 -9.69 20.22 -21.09
N PHE A 52 -9.08 19.07 -20.75
CA PHE A 52 -8.20 18.34 -21.64
C PHE A 52 -8.20 16.85 -21.32
N ASP A 53 -8.73 16.05 -22.23
CA ASP A 53 -8.59 14.58 -22.18
C ASP A 53 -7.50 14.16 -23.17
N ILE A 54 -6.37 13.70 -22.63
CA ILE A 54 -5.20 13.31 -23.42
C ILE A 54 -5.45 12.05 -24.27
N THR A 55 -6.50 11.27 -23.96
CA THR A 55 -6.87 10.07 -24.73
C THR A 55 -7.70 10.37 -25.96
N ASP A 56 -8.27 11.57 -26.06
CA ASP A 56 -9.12 12.02 -27.15
C ASP A 56 -8.42 13.09 -28.02
N GLN A 57 -8.19 12.79 -29.30
CA GLN A 57 -7.52 13.69 -30.23
C GLN A 57 -8.27 15.02 -30.39
N ASP A 58 -9.60 14.97 -30.50
CA ASP A 58 -10.43 16.19 -30.64
C ASP A 58 -10.32 17.09 -29.41
N SER A 59 -10.22 16.51 -28.22
CA SER A 59 -10.02 17.25 -26.97
C SER A 59 -8.65 17.92 -26.95
N VAL A 60 -7.60 17.21 -27.36
CA VAL A 60 -6.23 17.75 -27.48
C VAL A 60 -6.22 18.93 -28.46
N ASP A 61 -6.76 18.76 -29.66
CA ASP A 61 -6.77 19.80 -30.72
C ASP A 61 -7.53 21.07 -30.26
N LYS A 62 -8.69 20.90 -29.60
CA LYS A 62 -9.46 22.03 -29.05
C LYS A 62 -8.72 22.75 -27.93
N ALA A 63 -8.07 22.00 -27.04
CA ALA A 63 -7.30 22.58 -25.94
C ALA A 63 -6.11 23.40 -26.47
N LEU A 64 -5.36 22.86 -27.45
CA LEU A 64 -4.23 23.54 -28.07
C LEU A 64 -4.67 24.74 -28.90
N ALA A 65 -5.79 24.67 -29.64
CA ALA A 65 -6.36 25.82 -30.34
C ALA A 65 -6.75 26.94 -29.36
N ARG A 66 -7.38 26.61 -28.21
CA ARG A 66 -7.68 27.59 -27.18
C ARG A 66 -6.41 28.21 -26.58
N LEU A 67 -5.38 27.38 -26.30
CA LEU A 67 -4.08 27.82 -25.82
C LEU A 67 -3.49 28.87 -26.77
N ARG A 68 -3.40 28.55 -28.07
CA ARG A 68 -2.87 29.43 -29.10
C ARG A 68 -3.63 30.77 -29.19
N LEU A 69 -4.96 30.69 -29.10
CA LEU A 69 -5.79 31.90 -29.17
C LEU A 69 -5.57 32.82 -27.96
N ALA A 70 -5.37 32.23 -26.76
CA ALA A 70 -5.28 32.99 -25.51
C ALA A 70 -3.86 33.47 -25.21
N TYR A 71 -2.83 32.70 -25.59
CA TYR A 71 -1.44 32.91 -25.15
C TYR A 71 -0.42 32.98 -26.29
N GLY A 72 -0.82 32.73 -27.53
CA GLY A 72 0.07 32.71 -28.69
C GLY A 72 0.78 31.36 -28.87
N ASP A 73 1.82 31.37 -29.72
CA ASP A 73 2.51 30.15 -30.13
C ASP A 73 3.76 29.84 -29.30
N ARG A 74 4.27 30.81 -28.52
CA ARG A 74 5.52 30.62 -27.78
C ARG A 74 5.27 30.02 -26.39
N ILE A 75 5.87 28.86 -26.15
CA ILE A 75 5.76 28.09 -24.91
C ILE A 75 7.17 27.81 -24.39
N ALA A 76 7.47 28.32 -23.18
CA ALA A 76 8.77 28.16 -22.56
C ALA A 76 9.03 26.71 -22.13
N ALA A 77 8.00 26.05 -21.54
CA ALA A 77 8.09 24.65 -21.18
C ALA A 77 6.71 23.98 -21.11
N CYS A 78 6.67 22.70 -21.41
CA CYS A 78 5.54 21.82 -21.11
C CYS A 78 5.99 20.80 -20.05
N ILE A 79 5.43 20.90 -18.83
CA ILE A 79 5.66 19.96 -17.74
C ILE A 79 4.57 18.90 -17.82
N HIS A 80 4.94 17.71 -18.29
CA HIS A 80 4.01 16.64 -18.55
C HIS A 80 3.97 15.65 -17.37
N LEU A 81 2.97 15.85 -16.48
CA LEU A 81 2.72 15.01 -15.30
C LEU A 81 1.57 14.01 -15.52
N ALA A 82 0.70 14.27 -16.51
CA ALA A 82 -0.43 13.40 -16.79
C ALA A 82 0.06 12.00 -17.22
N ALA A 83 -0.32 11.00 -16.45
CA ALA A 83 -0.01 9.59 -16.70
C ALA A 83 -1.04 8.70 -16.00
N PHE A 84 -1.18 7.47 -16.45
CA PHE A 84 -1.91 6.46 -15.69
C PHE A 84 -0.98 5.81 -14.67
N PHE A 85 -1.46 5.70 -13.45
CA PHE A 85 -0.76 5.05 -12.36
C PHE A 85 -1.73 4.20 -11.55
N ASP A 86 -1.42 2.91 -11.41
CA ASP A 86 -2.17 1.96 -10.61
C ASP A 86 -1.24 1.06 -9.80
N LEU A 87 -1.64 0.79 -8.55
CA LEU A 87 -0.89 -0.05 -7.61
C LEU A 87 -1.31 -1.53 -7.65
N SER A 88 -2.26 -1.92 -8.52
CA SER A 88 -2.65 -3.34 -8.64
C SER A 88 -1.49 -4.22 -9.09
N GLY A 89 -0.58 -3.66 -9.93
CA GLY A 89 0.48 -4.39 -10.62
C GLY A 89 -0.04 -5.20 -11.81
N GLU A 90 -1.33 -5.05 -12.14
CA GLU A 90 -1.96 -5.67 -13.30
C GLU A 90 -1.74 -4.83 -14.56
N ASP A 91 -1.77 -5.47 -15.71
CA ASP A 91 -1.70 -4.76 -16.99
C ASP A 91 -3.06 -4.12 -17.28
N ASP A 92 -3.04 -2.83 -17.63
CA ASP A 92 -4.24 -2.06 -17.96
C ASP A 92 -4.02 -1.31 -19.28
N PRO A 93 -4.98 -1.36 -20.22
CA PRO A 93 -4.90 -0.60 -21.48
C PRO A 93 -4.70 0.91 -21.30
N ALA A 94 -5.03 1.46 -20.13
CA ALA A 94 -4.80 2.87 -19.81
C ALA A 94 -3.32 3.24 -19.73
N TYR A 95 -2.41 2.29 -19.46
CA TYR A 95 -0.96 2.55 -19.58
C TYR A 95 -0.58 2.95 -21.00
N ASP A 96 -1.13 2.29 -22.01
CA ASP A 96 -0.88 2.65 -23.40
C ASP A 96 -1.69 3.89 -23.81
N ALA A 97 -2.99 3.91 -23.53
CA ALA A 97 -3.88 4.97 -24.01
C ALA A 97 -3.54 6.36 -23.43
N VAL A 98 -3.24 6.43 -22.12
CA VAL A 98 -2.96 7.68 -21.40
C VAL A 98 -1.47 8.01 -21.45
N THR A 99 -0.61 7.07 -21.00
CA THR A 99 0.81 7.38 -20.78
C THR A 99 1.59 7.39 -22.09
N VAL A 100 1.45 6.37 -22.95
CA VAL A 100 2.23 6.30 -24.19
C VAL A 100 1.60 7.13 -25.30
N GLU A 101 0.41 6.75 -25.75
CA GLU A 101 -0.27 7.40 -26.88
C GLU A 101 -0.74 8.81 -26.55
N GLY A 102 -1.14 9.06 -25.28
CA GLY A 102 -1.47 10.40 -24.81
C GLY A 102 -0.27 11.34 -24.87
N SER A 103 0.89 10.92 -24.36
CA SER A 103 2.13 11.72 -24.45
C SER A 103 2.53 11.99 -25.91
N LYS A 104 2.37 10.99 -26.77
CA LYS A 104 2.63 11.14 -28.22
C LYS A 104 1.72 12.18 -28.88
N ARG A 105 0.41 12.14 -28.59
CA ARG A 105 -0.56 13.13 -29.11
C ARG A 105 -0.21 14.54 -28.66
N LEU A 106 0.09 14.70 -27.37
CA LEU A 106 0.47 15.99 -26.82
C LEU A 106 1.75 16.53 -27.46
N LEU A 107 2.81 15.73 -27.54
CA LEU A 107 4.07 16.13 -28.15
C LEU A 107 3.84 16.58 -29.62
N LYS A 108 3.13 15.76 -30.40
CA LYS A 108 2.83 16.09 -31.83
C LYS A 108 2.03 17.37 -31.96
N GLY A 109 1.01 17.58 -31.14
CA GLY A 109 0.22 18.80 -31.16
C GLY A 109 1.03 20.06 -30.77
N LEU A 110 2.02 19.89 -29.89
CA LEU A 110 2.91 20.98 -29.49
C LEU A 110 4.04 21.28 -30.49
N GLN A 111 4.35 20.40 -31.45
CA GLN A 111 5.31 20.66 -32.53
C GLN A 111 4.89 21.81 -33.47
N ASP A 112 3.59 22.14 -33.49
CA ASP A 112 3.08 23.31 -34.20
C ASP A 112 3.27 24.64 -33.43
N PHE A 113 3.85 24.61 -32.24
CA PHE A 113 4.17 25.76 -31.39
C PHE A 113 5.68 26.00 -31.36
N GLU A 114 6.08 27.22 -30.96
CA GLU A 114 7.48 27.50 -30.58
C GLU A 114 7.76 27.01 -29.18
N LEU A 115 7.79 25.65 -29.00
CA LEU A 115 8.07 25.01 -27.73
C LEU A 115 9.58 24.97 -27.47
N GLU A 116 10.03 25.58 -26.37
CA GLU A 116 11.46 25.61 -26.03
C GLU A 116 11.89 24.31 -25.32
N GLN A 117 11.00 23.70 -24.46
CA GLN A 117 11.33 22.53 -23.68
C GLN A 117 10.10 21.64 -23.38
N PHE A 118 10.25 20.34 -23.53
CA PHE A 118 9.30 19.32 -23.08
C PHE A 118 9.88 18.53 -21.90
N ILE A 119 9.21 18.52 -20.75
CA ILE A 119 9.65 17.84 -19.52
C ILE A 119 8.70 16.67 -19.28
N PHE A 120 9.18 15.46 -19.46
CA PHE A 120 8.41 14.25 -19.16
C PHE A 120 8.74 13.73 -17.77
N THR A 121 7.72 13.52 -16.94
CA THR A 121 7.89 12.90 -15.63
C THR A 121 7.85 11.40 -15.76
N SER A 122 9.02 10.80 -15.76
CA SER A 122 9.26 9.36 -15.72
C SER A 122 9.35 8.85 -14.26
N THR A 123 10.25 7.96 -13.94
CA THR A 123 10.47 7.41 -12.60
C THR A 123 11.87 6.79 -12.48
N MET A 124 12.52 6.87 -11.32
CA MET A 124 13.73 6.10 -11.04
C MET A 124 13.49 4.58 -11.17
N LEU A 125 12.26 4.13 -10.89
CA LEU A 125 11.88 2.71 -10.97
C LEU A 125 11.89 2.16 -12.40
N ALA A 126 12.13 2.97 -13.43
CA ALA A 126 12.44 2.49 -14.78
C ALA A 126 13.73 1.68 -14.82
N HIS A 127 14.68 1.98 -13.94
CA HIS A 127 15.95 1.27 -13.83
C HIS A 127 15.83 -0.06 -13.09
N ALA A 128 16.77 -0.97 -13.40
CA ALA A 128 16.94 -2.19 -12.64
C ALA A 128 17.49 -1.88 -11.24
N PRO A 129 17.03 -2.60 -10.19
CA PRO A 129 17.59 -2.44 -8.85
C PRO A 129 19.03 -2.91 -8.77
N THR A 130 19.80 -2.34 -7.84
CA THR A 130 21.21 -2.65 -7.58
C THR A 130 21.41 -3.24 -6.17
N THR A 131 22.65 -3.18 -5.68
CA THR A 131 22.99 -3.53 -4.30
C THR A 131 23.57 -2.32 -3.55
N PRO A 132 23.50 -2.29 -2.20
CA PRO A 132 24.06 -1.18 -1.44
C PRO A 132 25.52 -0.87 -1.81
N GLY A 133 25.80 0.39 -2.11
CA GLY A 133 27.11 0.86 -2.57
C GLY A 133 27.32 0.80 -4.09
N GLU A 134 26.29 0.40 -4.86
CA GLU A 134 26.28 0.42 -6.32
C GLU A 134 25.17 1.39 -6.78
N PRO A 135 25.42 2.71 -6.80
CA PRO A 135 24.41 3.69 -7.23
C PRO A 135 24.07 3.52 -8.70
N ILE A 136 22.82 3.81 -9.06
CA ILE A 136 22.36 3.90 -10.44
C ILE A 136 22.56 5.33 -10.95
N ASP A 137 23.02 5.46 -12.17
CA ASP A 137 23.05 6.67 -12.96
C ASP A 137 21.97 6.64 -14.06
N GLU A 138 21.91 7.70 -14.88
CA GLU A 138 20.94 7.82 -15.96
C GLU A 138 21.11 6.81 -17.09
N ASP A 139 22.29 6.21 -17.22
CA ASP A 139 22.65 5.19 -18.23
C ASP A 139 22.45 3.75 -17.71
N ALA A 140 22.11 3.58 -16.42
CA ALA A 140 21.88 2.28 -15.82
C ALA A 140 20.77 1.48 -16.54
N PRO A 141 20.87 0.14 -16.60
CA PRO A 141 19.90 -0.70 -17.31
C PRO A 141 18.45 -0.50 -16.83
N PHE A 142 17.50 -0.57 -17.75
CA PHE A 142 16.08 -0.55 -17.45
C PHE A 142 15.54 -1.94 -17.04
N ASP A 143 14.47 -1.94 -16.21
CA ASP A 143 13.72 -3.13 -15.81
C ASP A 143 12.21 -2.99 -16.11
N PRO A 144 11.74 -3.44 -17.28
CA PRO A 144 10.35 -3.28 -17.72
C PRO A 144 9.38 -4.33 -17.14
N LYS A 145 9.72 -5.02 -16.04
CA LYS A 145 8.91 -6.13 -15.52
C LYS A 145 7.51 -5.75 -15.05
N LEU A 146 7.34 -4.53 -14.56
CA LEU A 146 6.03 -4.04 -14.11
C LEU A 146 5.40 -3.14 -15.17
N PRO A 147 4.06 -3.23 -15.41
CA PRO A 147 3.38 -2.48 -16.45
C PRO A 147 3.62 -0.97 -16.38
N TYR A 148 3.59 -0.39 -15.17
CA TYR A 148 3.92 1.01 -14.95
C TYR A 148 5.33 1.37 -15.42
N ARG A 149 6.35 0.61 -14.99
CA ARG A 149 7.74 0.81 -15.41
C ARG A 149 7.88 0.71 -16.94
N ALA A 150 7.30 -0.35 -17.51
CA ALA A 150 7.31 -0.59 -18.95
C ALA A 150 6.67 0.57 -19.75
N SER A 151 5.55 1.13 -19.27
CA SER A 151 4.90 2.26 -19.92
C SER A 151 5.79 3.51 -19.93
N LYS A 152 6.45 3.81 -18.80
CA LYS A 152 7.37 4.97 -18.70
C LYS A 152 8.58 4.81 -19.62
N ILE A 153 9.21 3.62 -19.64
CA ILE A 153 10.35 3.30 -20.53
C ILE A 153 9.97 3.47 -22.00
N ARG A 154 8.81 2.92 -22.42
CA ARG A 154 8.33 3.05 -23.80
C ARG A 154 8.04 4.51 -24.15
N THR A 155 7.52 5.28 -23.22
CA THR A 155 7.24 6.70 -23.43
C THR A 155 8.54 7.50 -23.59
N GLU A 156 9.56 7.26 -22.74
CA GLU A 156 10.87 7.91 -22.90
C GLU A 156 11.49 7.63 -24.27
N ALA A 157 11.46 6.38 -24.73
CA ALA A 157 11.99 5.99 -26.04
C ALA A 157 11.22 6.69 -27.16
N MET A 158 9.89 6.66 -27.14
CA MET A 158 9.03 7.30 -28.14
C MET A 158 9.24 8.81 -28.17
N LEU A 159 9.30 9.48 -27.02
CA LEU A 159 9.54 10.93 -26.96
C LEU A 159 10.92 11.29 -27.53
N SER A 160 11.96 10.50 -27.24
CA SER A 160 13.31 10.72 -27.74
C SER A 160 13.41 10.55 -29.27
N GLU A 161 12.62 9.63 -29.84
CA GLU A 161 12.57 9.39 -31.28
C GLU A 161 11.72 10.44 -32.04
N GLU A 162 10.62 10.91 -31.44
CA GLU A 162 9.62 11.73 -32.11
C GLU A 162 9.71 13.23 -31.75
N LYS A 163 10.64 13.64 -30.85
CA LYS A 163 10.83 15.06 -30.54
C LYS A 163 11.23 15.87 -31.79
N GLY A 164 10.83 17.15 -31.80
CA GLY A 164 11.27 18.12 -32.77
C GLY A 164 12.54 18.87 -32.34
N ASP A 165 12.53 20.18 -32.50
CA ASP A 165 13.67 21.06 -32.14
C ASP A 165 13.69 21.43 -30.64
N GLU A 166 12.59 21.17 -29.91
CA GLU A 166 12.49 21.41 -28.47
C GLU A 166 13.46 20.52 -27.66
N LYS A 167 13.93 21.03 -26.54
CA LYS A 167 14.71 20.24 -25.59
C LYS A 167 13.81 19.27 -24.85
N LEU A 168 14.24 18.03 -24.70
CA LEU A 168 13.53 16.98 -24.01
C LEU A 168 14.22 16.68 -22.67
N VAL A 169 13.51 16.86 -21.55
CA VAL A 169 13.96 16.44 -20.23
C VAL A 169 13.20 15.19 -19.82
N LEU A 170 13.93 14.14 -19.50
CA LEU A 170 13.40 12.87 -18.97
C LEU A 170 13.65 12.85 -17.45
N MET A 171 12.73 13.44 -16.71
CA MET A 171 12.84 13.56 -15.26
C MET A 171 12.45 12.25 -14.60
N ARG A 172 13.38 11.62 -13.86
CA ARG A 172 13.22 10.32 -13.19
C ARG A 172 13.25 10.50 -11.67
N PRO A 173 12.15 11.00 -11.07
CA PRO A 173 12.10 11.19 -9.62
C PRO A 173 12.06 9.87 -8.86
N ALA A 174 12.61 9.88 -7.67
CA ALA A 174 12.44 8.87 -6.63
C ALA A 174 11.02 8.87 -6.06
N GLY A 175 10.74 8.03 -5.07
CA GLY A 175 9.45 8.00 -4.39
C GLY A 175 9.16 9.33 -3.69
N ILE A 176 8.08 10.01 -4.09
CA ILE A 176 7.77 11.35 -3.59
C ILE A 176 7.06 11.25 -2.24
N TYR A 177 7.39 12.16 -1.32
CA TYR A 177 6.74 12.39 -0.04
C TYR A 177 6.75 13.88 0.30
N ASP A 178 5.98 14.28 1.31
CA ASP A 178 6.01 15.62 1.90
C ASP A 178 5.82 15.58 3.42
N ASP A 179 5.67 16.72 4.04
CA ASP A 179 5.46 16.85 5.49
C ASP A 179 4.23 16.12 6.04
N GLU A 180 3.19 15.91 5.22
CA GLU A 180 1.97 15.16 5.59
C GLU A 180 2.07 13.66 5.22
N GLY A 181 3.13 13.26 4.54
CA GLY A 181 3.34 11.91 4.05
C GLY A 181 3.16 11.80 2.55
N HIS A 182 1.94 11.88 2.06
CA HIS A 182 1.48 11.80 0.65
C HIS A 182 2.26 10.79 -0.23
N SER A 183 2.80 9.76 0.42
CA SER A 183 3.46 8.62 -0.21
C SER A 183 2.74 7.35 0.21
N THR A 184 2.04 6.72 -0.73
CA THR A 184 1.21 5.55 -0.44
C THR A 184 2.00 4.45 0.28
N PHE A 185 3.25 4.19 -0.15
CA PHE A 185 4.09 3.16 0.48
C PHE A 185 4.50 3.53 1.90
N LEU A 186 4.93 4.77 2.12
CA LEU A 186 5.30 5.26 3.46
C LEU A 186 4.09 5.31 4.38
N ALA A 187 2.96 5.83 3.91
CA ALA A 187 1.74 5.94 4.67
C ALA A 187 1.23 4.59 5.17
N HIS A 188 1.22 3.58 4.29
CA HIS A 188 0.86 2.22 4.69
C HIS A 188 1.88 1.57 5.62
N GLN A 189 3.16 1.86 5.50
CA GLN A 189 4.19 1.36 6.42
C GLN A 189 4.04 2.01 7.79
N ILE A 190 3.88 3.33 7.83
CA ILE A 190 3.66 4.11 9.05
C ILE A 190 2.38 3.64 9.76
N SER A 191 1.27 3.52 9.03
CA SER A 191 -0.02 3.11 9.62
C SER A 191 0.05 1.72 10.28
N ARG A 192 0.74 0.75 9.66
CA ARG A 192 0.90 -0.59 10.25
C ARG A 192 1.71 -0.58 11.55
N ILE A 193 2.71 0.30 11.64
CA ILE A 193 3.50 0.47 12.87
C ILE A 193 2.68 1.25 13.91
N TYR A 194 2.00 2.34 13.52
CA TYR A 194 1.13 3.12 14.38
C TYR A 194 0.01 2.28 15.01
N GLU A 195 -0.64 1.43 14.21
CA GLU A 195 -1.71 0.54 14.65
C GLU A 195 -1.18 -0.75 15.33
N LYS A 196 0.13 -0.88 15.56
CA LYS A 196 0.80 -2.05 16.14
C LYS A 196 0.42 -3.39 15.48
N ARG A 197 0.18 -3.40 14.17
CA ARG A 197 -0.23 -4.61 13.44
C ARG A 197 0.87 -5.65 13.35
N LEU A 198 0.46 -6.94 13.36
CA LEU A 198 1.38 -8.04 13.10
C LEU A 198 2.03 -7.95 11.71
N SER A 199 1.30 -7.47 10.70
CA SER A 199 1.83 -7.23 9.35
C SER A 199 2.93 -6.14 9.32
N GLY A 200 2.95 -5.22 10.29
CA GLY A 200 4.04 -4.27 10.50
C GLY A 200 5.30 -4.89 11.12
N LYS A 201 5.21 -6.11 11.69
CA LYS A 201 6.34 -6.82 12.30
C LYS A 201 6.99 -7.86 11.40
N VAL A 202 6.50 -8.02 10.17
CA VAL A 202 7.05 -8.98 9.21
C VAL A 202 7.51 -8.29 7.94
N TYR A 203 8.62 -8.72 7.36
CA TYR A 203 9.16 -8.21 6.12
C TYR A 203 9.71 -9.36 5.26
N PRO A 204 9.33 -9.46 3.96
CA PRO A 204 9.75 -10.56 3.11
C PRO A 204 11.10 -10.34 2.43
N GLY A 205 11.65 -9.12 2.47
CA GLY A 205 12.85 -8.72 1.78
C GLY A 205 14.07 -8.57 2.70
N ASP A 206 15.15 -8.06 2.13
CA ASP A 206 16.38 -7.74 2.85
C ASP A 206 16.23 -6.37 3.54
N LEU A 207 16.22 -6.35 4.87
CA LEU A 207 16.07 -5.15 5.68
C LEU A 207 17.25 -4.16 5.59
N SER A 208 18.41 -4.59 5.08
CA SER A 208 19.55 -3.72 4.83
C SER A 208 19.41 -2.90 3.55
N ARG A 209 18.47 -3.23 2.70
CA ARG A 209 18.16 -2.54 1.46
C ARG A 209 17.19 -1.40 1.68
N GLY A 210 17.11 -0.49 0.71
CA GLY A 210 16.20 0.66 0.74
C GLY A 210 16.06 1.26 -0.64
N GLN A 211 15.15 2.18 -0.77
CA GLN A 211 14.97 2.97 -2.00
C GLN A 211 15.10 4.46 -1.67
N ALA A 212 15.61 5.22 -2.61
CA ALA A 212 15.65 6.67 -2.51
C ALA A 212 14.24 7.25 -2.48
N PHE A 213 14.09 8.35 -1.75
CA PHE A 213 12.90 9.17 -1.71
C PHE A 213 13.24 10.60 -2.13
N LEU A 214 12.23 11.40 -2.40
CA LEU A 214 12.35 12.79 -2.82
C LEU A 214 11.26 13.62 -2.13
N HIS A 215 11.65 14.61 -1.35
CA HIS A 215 10.69 15.54 -0.79
C HIS A 215 10.05 16.40 -1.88
N LEU A 216 8.78 16.73 -1.73
CA LEU A 216 8.03 17.51 -2.72
C LEU A 216 8.70 18.87 -2.98
N ASP A 217 9.18 19.56 -1.95
CA ASP A 217 9.83 20.87 -2.12
C ASP A 217 11.13 20.77 -2.93
N ASP A 218 11.92 19.70 -2.76
CA ASP A 218 13.11 19.45 -3.55
C ASP A 218 12.76 19.14 -5.02
N LEU A 219 11.67 18.40 -5.25
CA LEU A 219 11.15 18.18 -6.61
C LEU A 219 10.74 19.50 -7.27
N LEU A 220 10.03 20.36 -6.54
CA LEU A 220 9.58 21.66 -7.06
C LEU A 220 10.76 22.59 -7.37
N ASP A 221 11.80 22.58 -6.53
CA ASP A 221 13.04 23.32 -6.80
C ASP A 221 13.75 22.78 -8.06
N ALA A 222 13.85 21.46 -8.20
CA ALA A 222 14.41 20.84 -9.41
C ALA A 222 13.63 21.23 -10.67
N ILE A 223 12.31 21.15 -10.65
CA ILE A 223 11.46 21.54 -11.79
C ILE A 223 11.66 23.01 -12.13
N GLU A 224 11.69 23.91 -11.14
CA GLU A 224 11.92 25.34 -11.38
C GLU A 224 13.29 25.56 -12.02
N ARG A 225 14.36 24.94 -11.54
CA ARG A 225 15.71 25.01 -12.14
C ARG A 225 15.76 24.44 -13.56
N ILE A 226 15.06 23.35 -13.82
CA ILE A 226 14.95 22.78 -15.18
C ILE A 226 14.34 23.79 -16.14
N VAL A 227 13.22 24.41 -15.75
CA VAL A 227 12.56 25.42 -16.59
C VAL A 227 13.43 26.68 -16.76
N ASP A 228 14.09 27.14 -15.70
CA ASP A 228 14.97 28.31 -15.74
C ASP A 228 16.18 28.11 -16.65
N ARG A 229 16.76 26.90 -16.63
CA ARG A 229 17.97 26.54 -17.38
C ARG A 229 17.68 25.93 -18.76
N ARG A 230 16.43 25.95 -19.24
CA ARG A 230 15.98 25.31 -20.47
C ARG A 230 16.88 25.58 -21.72
N HIS A 231 17.49 26.76 -21.78
CA HIS A 231 18.38 27.10 -22.92
C HIS A 231 19.78 26.47 -22.80
N SER A 232 20.23 26.13 -21.59
CA SER A 232 21.59 25.61 -21.36
C SER A 232 21.66 24.09 -21.18
N LEU A 233 20.50 23.41 -21.02
CA LEU A 233 20.45 21.97 -20.91
C LEU A 233 20.77 21.26 -22.23
N PRO A 234 21.22 19.98 -22.20
CA PRO A 234 21.34 19.14 -23.40
C PRO A 234 20.03 19.02 -24.17
N ASP A 235 20.10 18.62 -25.44
CA ASP A 235 18.91 18.44 -26.29
C ASP A 235 18.00 17.31 -25.81
N VAL A 236 18.60 16.24 -25.27
CA VAL A 236 17.93 15.21 -24.48
C VAL A 236 18.66 15.11 -23.15
N PHE A 237 17.95 15.36 -22.06
CA PHE A 237 18.50 15.41 -20.72
C PHE A 237 17.74 14.46 -19.80
N PRO A 238 18.17 13.19 -19.65
CA PRO A 238 17.71 12.34 -18.57
C PRO A 238 18.31 12.85 -17.25
N VAL A 239 17.52 12.83 -16.18
CA VAL A 239 17.99 13.27 -14.86
C VAL A 239 17.29 12.50 -13.74
N LEU A 240 18.07 11.91 -12.87
CA LEU A 240 17.63 11.30 -11.61
C LEU A 240 17.47 12.37 -10.52
N LEU A 241 16.39 12.30 -9.77
CA LEU A 241 16.11 13.21 -8.66
C LEU A 241 15.68 12.43 -7.41
N GLY A 242 16.37 12.66 -6.29
CA GLY A 242 16.10 11.98 -5.02
C GLY A 242 17.17 12.28 -3.99
N GLU A 243 17.07 11.61 -2.83
CA GLU A 243 18.19 11.54 -1.91
C GLU A 243 19.24 10.54 -2.44
N ALA A 244 20.53 10.88 -2.34
CA ALA A 244 21.60 10.02 -2.87
C ALA A 244 21.65 8.66 -2.15
N LYS A 245 21.50 8.67 -0.83
CA LYS A 245 21.59 7.47 0.01
C LYS A 245 20.25 7.12 0.62
N PRO A 246 19.62 5.99 0.22
CA PRO A 246 18.36 5.57 0.77
C PRO A 246 18.48 5.17 2.23
N VAL A 247 17.42 5.37 2.99
CA VAL A 247 17.29 4.82 4.34
C VAL A 247 17.00 3.32 4.24
N PRO A 248 17.84 2.42 4.84
CA PRO A 248 17.52 1.00 4.88
C PRO A 248 16.15 0.73 5.51
N PHE A 249 15.38 -0.21 4.95
CA PHE A 249 14.03 -0.51 5.42
C PHE A 249 13.97 -0.83 6.93
N GLY A 250 14.96 -1.58 7.44
CA GLY A 250 15.04 -1.88 8.87
C GLY A 250 15.32 -0.66 9.74
N ASP A 251 16.12 0.31 9.24
CA ASP A 251 16.40 1.55 9.95
C ASP A 251 15.17 2.45 9.99
N LEU A 252 14.46 2.55 8.85
CA LEU A 252 13.24 3.33 8.76
C LEU A 252 12.17 2.79 9.72
N GLN A 253 11.98 1.48 9.78
CA GLN A 253 11.01 0.88 10.70
C GLN A 253 11.38 1.11 12.17
N ARG A 254 12.68 1.02 12.52
CA ARG A 254 13.15 1.35 13.87
C ARG A 254 12.94 2.82 14.21
N LEU A 255 13.22 3.73 13.27
CA LEU A 255 12.97 5.15 13.44
C LEU A 255 11.49 5.43 13.70
N ILE A 256 10.59 4.90 12.86
CA ILE A 256 9.15 5.05 13.03
C ILE A 256 8.69 4.49 14.39
N GLY A 257 9.17 3.33 14.80
CA GLY A 257 8.80 2.73 16.08
C GLY A 257 9.25 3.56 17.27
N ARG A 258 10.48 4.10 17.25
CA ARG A 258 10.99 5.00 18.31
C ARG A 258 10.16 6.26 18.41
N GLU A 259 9.84 6.88 17.28
CA GLU A 259 9.06 8.11 17.26
C GLU A 259 7.61 7.90 17.70
N LEU A 260 6.98 6.79 17.32
CA LEU A 260 5.58 6.53 17.63
C LEU A 260 5.36 5.90 19.01
N HIS A 261 6.27 5.01 19.43
CA HIS A 261 6.08 4.15 20.59
C HIS A 261 7.20 4.25 21.65
N GLY A 262 8.25 5.05 21.40
CA GLY A 262 9.38 5.20 22.32
C GLY A 262 10.33 3.99 22.37
N GLU A 263 10.14 3.00 21.51
CA GLU A 263 10.94 1.77 21.47
C GLU A 263 11.29 1.36 20.03
N ASP A 264 12.35 0.56 19.87
CA ASP A 264 12.74 0.03 18.57
C ASP A 264 11.69 -0.96 18.06
N TRP A 265 11.21 -0.72 16.84
CA TRP A 265 10.30 -1.65 16.18
C TRP A 265 11.04 -2.92 15.74
N VAL A 266 10.65 -4.04 16.33
CA VAL A 266 11.23 -5.35 15.98
C VAL A 266 10.54 -5.89 14.74
N THR A 267 11.32 -6.11 13.68
CA THR A 267 10.84 -6.68 12.41
C THR A 267 11.46 -8.05 12.19
N TRP A 268 10.61 -9.03 11.91
CA TRP A 268 11.01 -10.40 11.59
C TRP A 268 11.10 -10.58 10.08
N ASN A 269 12.22 -11.11 9.60
CA ASN A 269 12.33 -11.52 8.22
C ASN A 269 11.59 -12.83 8.01
N VAL A 270 10.72 -12.87 6.97
CA VAL A 270 9.94 -14.06 6.60
C VAL A 270 10.26 -14.46 5.16
N PRO A 271 10.24 -15.77 4.83
CA PRO A 271 10.44 -16.20 3.46
C PRO A 271 9.38 -15.60 2.51
N PRO A 272 9.76 -15.16 1.28
CA PRO A 272 8.84 -14.56 0.32
C PRO A 272 7.60 -15.41 0.04
N ALA A 273 7.73 -16.74 0.00
CA ALA A 273 6.61 -17.65 -0.19
C ALA A 273 5.58 -17.56 0.95
N ALA A 274 6.02 -17.43 2.21
CA ALA A 274 5.14 -17.26 3.35
C ALA A 274 4.45 -15.89 3.32
N ALA A 275 5.19 -14.83 2.93
CA ALA A 275 4.64 -13.49 2.78
C ALA A 275 3.59 -13.40 1.66
N LYS A 276 3.83 -14.06 0.51
CA LYS A 276 2.83 -14.14 -0.59
C LYS A 276 1.56 -14.86 -0.15
N LEU A 277 1.68 -15.94 0.63
CA LEU A 277 0.53 -16.64 1.18
C LEU A 277 -0.23 -15.74 2.17
N GLY A 278 0.49 -15.01 3.03
CA GLY A 278 -0.10 -14.03 3.94
C GLY A 278 -0.83 -12.90 3.20
N ALA A 279 -0.21 -12.31 2.18
CA ALA A 279 -0.81 -11.29 1.34
C ALA A 279 -2.04 -11.80 0.60
N TRP A 280 -2.00 -13.04 0.07
CA TRP A 280 -3.17 -13.67 -0.54
C TRP A 280 -4.33 -13.84 0.46
N ALA A 281 -4.04 -14.28 1.67
CA ALA A 281 -5.04 -14.43 2.73
C ALA A 281 -5.62 -13.07 3.16
N GLU A 282 -4.77 -12.05 3.33
CA GLU A 282 -5.17 -10.69 3.68
C GLU A 282 -6.08 -10.09 2.58
N ASN A 283 -5.70 -10.21 1.31
CA ASN A 283 -6.50 -9.76 0.17
C ASN A 283 -7.88 -10.47 0.11
N ARG A 284 -7.95 -11.75 0.48
CA ARG A 284 -9.19 -12.50 0.45
C ARG A 284 -10.12 -12.19 1.62
N ILE A 285 -9.56 -11.78 2.76
CA ILE A 285 -10.31 -11.47 3.99
C ILE A 285 -10.73 -10.00 4.02
N PHE A 286 -9.86 -9.09 3.63
CA PHE A 286 -10.04 -7.64 3.75
C PHE A 286 -10.35 -6.94 2.41
N GLY A 287 -10.32 -7.67 1.29
CA GLY A 287 -10.70 -7.15 -0.03
C GLY A 287 -9.84 -5.96 -0.49
N GLU A 288 -10.50 -4.87 -0.91
CA GLU A 288 -9.83 -3.66 -1.41
C GLU A 288 -9.00 -2.92 -0.36
N ASP A 289 -9.24 -3.16 0.94
CA ASP A 289 -8.47 -2.58 2.04
C ASP A 289 -7.08 -3.25 2.25
N ALA A 290 -6.79 -4.34 1.53
CA ALA A 290 -5.51 -5.01 1.61
C ALA A 290 -4.49 -4.36 0.66
N PHE A 291 -3.49 -3.68 1.23
CA PHE A 291 -2.47 -2.98 0.45
C PHE A 291 -1.39 -3.88 -0.14
N ILE A 292 -0.95 -4.93 0.59
CA ILE A 292 0.18 -5.77 0.17
C ILE A 292 -0.25 -6.66 -1.01
N ARG A 293 0.39 -6.46 -2.16
CA ARG A 293 0.22 -7.28 -3.37
C ARG A 293 1.39 -8.24 -3.55
N ALA A 294 1.16 -9.34 -4.28
CA ALA A 294 2.20 -10.34 -4.52
C ALA A 294 3.45 -9.76 -5.20
N TRP A 295 3.28 -8.84 -6.14
CA TRP A 295 4.39 -8.18 -6.82
C TRP A 295 5.23 -7.29 -5.88
N MET A 296 4.63 -6.70 -4.84
CA MET A 296 5.36 -5.92 -3.82
C MET A 296 6.32 -6.80 -3.01
N VAL A 297 5.94 -8.08 -2.80
CA VAL A 297 6.82 -9.07 -2.18
C VAL A 297 8.02 -9.38 -3.09
N ASP A 298 7.81 -9.45 -4.41
CA ASP A 298 8.88 -9.71 -5.36
C ASP A 298 9.93 -8.61 -5.41
N ILE A 299 9.52 -7.34 -5.24
CA ILE A 299 10.43 -6.19 -5.24
C ILE A 299 10.88 -5.76 -3.83
N SER A 300 10.49 -6.50 -2.79
CA SER A 300 10.80 -6.13 -1.40
C SER A 300 12.29 -6.11 -1.06
N SER A 301 13.14 -6.72 -1.89
CA SER A 301 14.60 -6.66 -1.80
C SER A 301 15.25 -5.74 -2.84
N ASP A 302 14.46 -4.97 -3.59
CA ASP A 302 15.01 -3.99 -4.52
C ASP A 302 15.74 -2.89 -3.74
N HIS A 303 16.86 -2.42 -4.31
CA HIS A 303 17.66 -1.33 -3.76
C HIS A 303 17.92 -0.29 -4.84
N TYR A 304 17.69 0.98 -4.46
CA TYR A 304 17.89 2.12 -5.35
C TYR A 304 18.68 3.21 -4.62
N GLU A 305 20.00 3.18 -4.76
CA GLU A 305 20.93 4.26 -4.41
C GLU A 305 21.18 5.07 -5.69
N LEU A 306 21.24 6.40 -5.63
CA LEU A 306 21.28 7.26 -6.80
C LEU A 306 22.62 7.96 -6.95
N ASP A 307 23.17 7.97 -8.16
CA ASP A 307 24.17 8.95 -8.58
C ASP A 307 23.44 10.19 -9.12
N LEU A 308 23.61 11.31 -8.45
CA LEU A 308 22.92 12.57 -8.78
C LEU A 308 23.86 13.58 -9.48
N SER A 309 24.98 13.11 -10.00
CA SER A 309 26.00 13.97 -10.62
C SER A 309 25.46 14.82 -11.76
N GLN A 310 24.51 14.30 -12.57
CA GLN A 310 23.87 15.03 -13.65
C GLN A 310 22.99 16.18 -13.13
N ALA A 311 22.26 15.96 -12.04
CA ALA A 311 21.44 17.00 -11.41
C ALA A 311 22.33 18.09 -10.80
N GLU A 312 23.42 17.71 -10.14
CA GLU A 312 24.37 18.67 -9.56
C GLU A 312 25.10 19.49 -10.63
N GLU A 313 25.63 18.85 -11.69
CA GLU A 313 26.39 19.51 -12.75
C GLU A 313 25.53 20.46 -13.58
N HIS A 314 24.38 19.97 -14.07
CA HIS A 314 23.55 20.73 -15.02
C HIS A 314 22.55 21.67 -14.34
N LEU A 315 22.02 21.29 -13.18
CA LEU A 315 21.02 22.09 -12.47
C LEU A 315 21.60 22.84 -11.26
N GLY A 316 22.80 22.47 -10.78
CA GLY A 316 23.32 22.96 -9.49
C GLY A 316 22.37 22.58 -8.37
N TRP A 317 21.71 21.40 -8.48
CA TRP A 317 20.70 20.93 -7.58
C TRP A 317 21.20 19.77 -6.73
N THR A 318 20.87 19.83 -5.45
CA THR A 318 21.03 18.73 -4.50
C THR A 318 19.81 18.71 -3.60
N ALA A 319 19.36 17.54 -3.19
CA ALA A 319 18.26 17.42 -2.24
C ALA A 319 18.64 18.07 -0.90
N GLU A 320 17.79 18.95 -0.37
CA GLU A 320 17.94 19.59 0.94
C GLU A 320 17.28 18.76 2.04
N HIS A 321 16.27 17.97 1.68
CA HIS A 321 15.50 17.10 2.56
C HIS A 321 16.03 15.66 2.51
N SER A 322 15.84 14.92 3.59
CA SER A 322 16.04 13.48 3.60
C SER A 322 14.97 12.77 4.42
N LEU A 323 14.52 11.63 3.96
CA LEU A 323 13.48 10.85 4.62
C LEU A 323 13.81 10.58 6.09
N ARG A 324 15.09 10.33 6.42
CA ARG A 324 15.53 10.10 7.81
C ARG A 324 15.31 11.33 8.71
N GLN A 325 15.56 12.52 8.19
CA GLN A 325 15.44 13.77 8.96
C GLN A 325 14.00 14.23 9.07
N ASP A 326 13.19 14.00 8.03
CA ASP A 326 11.82 14.51 7.94
C ASP A 326 10.80 13.57 8.59
N THR A 327 11.13 12.26 8.71
CA THR A 327 10.25 11.26 9.33
C THR A 327 9.73 11.70 10.71
N PRO A 328 10.53 12.23 11.66
CA PRO A 328 10.01 12.68 12.95
C PRO A 328 8.96 13.78 12.82
N HIS A 329 9.14 14.74 11.90
CA HIS A 329 8.18 15.81 11.65
C HIS A 329 6.87 15.29 11.06
N MET A 330 6.96 14.43 10.05
CA MET A 330 5.81 13.73 9.44
C MET A 330 5.01 12.93 10.48
N LEU A 331 5.70 12.19 11.35
CA LEU A 331 5.06 11.42 12.42
C LEU A 331 4.46 12.30 13.51
N GLN A 332 4.98 13.51 13.74
CA GLN A 332 4.37 14.47 14.64
C GLN A 332 3.01 14.95 14.11
N LYS A 333 2.88 15.20 12.79
CA LYS A 333 1.59 15.49 12.14
C LYS A 333 0.57 14.37 12.34
N LEU A 334 1.01 13.11 12.18
CA LEU A 334 0.16 11.95 12.46
C LEU A 334 -0.28 11.92 13.93
N LYS A 335 0.59 12.25 14.89
CA LYS A 335 0.23 12.26 16.32
C LYS A 335 -0.74 13.40 16.64
N ASP A 336 -0.56 14.57 16.05
CA ASP A 336 -1.37 15.76 16.30
C ASP A 336 -2.80 15.59 15.80
N ASP A 337 -2.98 15.11 14.57
CA ASP A 337 -4.30 14.79 14.00
C ASP A 337 -4.28 13.52 13.15
N PRO A 338 -4.41 12.34 13.78
CA PRO A 338 -4.40 11.07 13.06
C PRO A 338 -5.54 10.91 12.05
N TYR A 339 -6.72 11.48 12.31
CA TYR A 339 -7.84 11.36 11.37
C TYR A 339 -7.56 12.10 10.08
N HIS A 340 -7.17 13.35 10.17
CA HIS A 340 -6.79 14.15 9.02
C HIS A 340 -5.64 13.51 8.25
N TRP A 341 -4.60 13.06 8.97
CA TRP A 341 -3.45 12.41 8.33
C TRP A 341 -3.83 11.15 7.55
N TYR A 342 -4.76 10.34 8.09
CA TYR A 342 -5.24 9.14 7.39
C TYR A 342 -6.08 9.49 6.16
N GLU A 343 -6.95 10.50 6.24
CA GLU A 343 -7.76 10.96 5.11
C GLU A 343 -6.89 11.51 3.97
N GLU A 344 -5.93 12.38 4.28
CA GLU A 344 -4.99 12.95 3.31
C GLU A 344 -4.13 11.87 2.63
N ASN A 345 -3.78 10.81 3.34
CA ASN A 345 -3.00 9.69 2.79
C ASN A 345 -3.86 8.56 2.20
N GLY A 346 -5.17 8.76 2.03
CA GLY A 346 -6.07 7.78 1.43
C GLY A 346 -6.24 6.50 2.25
N LEU A 347 -5.99 6.56 3.57
CA LEU A 347 -6.11 5.44 4.49
C LEU A 347 -7.48 5.40 5.16
N ASN A 348 -7.90 4.23 5.62
CA ASN A 348 -9.18 4.09 6.32
C ASN A 348 -9.11 4.71 7.74
N ALA A 349 -9.61 5.95 7.87
CA ALA A 349 -9.59 6.71 9.12
C ALA A 349 -10.43 6.05 10.24
N ALA A 350 -11.37 5.14 9.93
CA ALA A 350 -12.09 4.38 10.95
C ALA A 350 -11.15 3.52 11.83
N ARG A 351 -9.97 3.19 11.34
CA ARG A 351 -8.94 2.44 12.07
C ARG A 351 -8.24 3.25 13.15
N VAL A 352 -8.20 4.57 13.01
CA VAL A 352 -7.59 5.50 13.98
C VAL A 352 -8.32 5.47 15.32
N SER A 353 -9.64 5.26 15.32
CA SER A 353 -10.43 5.24 16.55
C SER A 353 -10.02 4.12 17.50
N ALA A 354 -9.64 2.95 16.97
CA ALA A 354 -9.14 1.84 17.77
C ALA A 354 -7.76 2.14 18.37
N ALA A 355 -6.84 2.69 17.57
CA ALA A 355 -5.48 3.05 18.01
C ALA A 355 -5.47 4.22 19.01
N LYS A 356 -6.32 5.26 18.82
CA LYS A 356 -6.46 6.36 19.78
C LYS A 356 -7.03 5.91 21.14
N VAL A 357 -7.96 4.98 21.12
CA VAL A 357 -8.52 4.43 22.37
C VAL A 357 -7.44 3.65 23.14
N GLU A 358 -6.58 2.94 22.45
CA GLU A 358 -5.48 2.19 23.07
C GLU A 358 -4.37 3.13 23.58
N GLN A 359 -3.98 4.15 22.81
CA GLN A 359 -3.01 5.17 23.26
C GLN A 359 -3.55 6.04 24.39
N ALA A 360 -4.82 6.49 24.32
CA ALA A 360 -5.43 7.26 25.41
C ALA A 360 -5.56 6.43 26.69
N ALA A 361 -5.74 5.11 26.57
CA ALA A 361 -5.73 4.20 27.71
C ALA A 361 -4.31 4.02 28.31
N GLU A 362 -3.27 3.97 27.45
CA GLU A 362 -1.87 3.93 27.91
C GLU A 362 -1.39 5.26 28.51
N GLU A 363 -1.75 6.40 27.90
CA GLU A 363 -1.44 7.75 28.41
C GLU A 363 -2.22 8.05 29.70
N ALA A 364 -3.52 7.72 29.74
CA ALA A 364 -4.31 7.82 30.96
C ALA A 364 -3.77 6.91 32.08
N ALA A 365 -3.25 5.73 31.75
CA ALA A 365 -2.60 4.85 32.71
C ALA A 365 -1.23 5.39 33.19
N ALA A 366 -0.54 6.19 32.36
CA ALA A 366 0.71 6.86 32.71
C ALA A 366 0.47 8.12 33.57
N GLU A 367 -0.51 8.95 33.20
CA GLU A 367 -0.93 10.13 33.98
C GLU A 367 -1.65 9.77 35.28
N ALA A 368 -2.42 8.68 35.27
CA ALA A 368 -3.15 8.20 36.44
C ALA A 368 -2.27 7.67 37.59
N LYS A 369 -0.94 7.62 37.40
CA LYS A 369 -0.04 7.42 38.53
C LYS A 369 0.04 8.64 39.46
N ASP A 370 -0.44 9.80 39.04
CA ASP A 370 -0.39 11.07 39.79
C ASP A 370 -1.76 11.65 40.20
N GLU A 371 -2.90 11.12 39.69
CA GLU A 371 -4.24 11.62 40.04
C GLU A 371 -5.09 10.67 40.85
N SER A 372 -6.00 11.22 41.69
CA SER A 372 -6.76 10.52 42.72
C SER A 372 -7.66 9.38 42.18
N ALA A 373 -7.82 8.34 42.97
CA ALA A 373 -8.52 7.08 42.67
C ALA A 373 -9.99 7.21 42.14
N ALA A 374 -10.60 8.40 42.19
CA ALA A 374 -11.97 8.63 41.74
C ALA A 374 -12.07 8.95 40.25
N GLU A 375 -11.08 9.64 39.68
CA GLU A 375 -11.00 9.95 38.23
C GLU A 375 -10.54 8.72 37.42
N GLN A 376 -9.65 7.90 38.00
CA GLN A 376 -9.25 6.61 37.44
C GLN A 376 -10.44 5.66 37.21
N GLN A 377 -11.40 5.63 38.13
CA GLN A 377 -12.58 4.76 37.98
C GLN A 377 -13.52 5.20 36.87
N SER A 378 -13.59 6.50 36.52
CA SER A 378 -14.48 6.98 35.47
C SER A 378 -13.93 6.67 34.06
N ALA A 379 -12.64 6.90 33.81
CA ALA A 379 -11.98 6.60 32.53
C ALA A 379 -11.96 5.09 32.24
N VAL A 380 -11.66 4.27 33.25
CA VAL A 380 -11.73 2.79 33.16
C VAL A 380 -13.16 2.33 32.86
N ARG A 381 -14.19 2.95 33.46
CA ARG A 381 -15.60 2.60 33.19
C ARG A 381 -16.04 2.97 31.77
N GLU A 382 -15.55 4.07 31.23
CA GLU A 382 -15.91 4.49 29.87
C GLU A 382 -15.23 3.63 28.81
N HIS A 383 -13.97 3.28 29.00
CA HIS A 383 -13.24 2.31 28.20
C HIS A 383 -13.91 0.92 28.24
N ASP A 384 -14.23 0.43 29.44
CA ASP A 384 -14.90 -0.85 29.66
C ASP A 384 -16.29 -0.89 28.99
N LYS A 385 -17.01 0.24 29.00
CA LYS A 385 -18.30 0.39 28.36
C LYS A 385 -18.17 0.33 26.82
N HIS A 386 -17.16 0.96 26.26
CA HIS A 386 -16.91 0.93 24.82
C HIS A 386 -16.49 -0.46 24.33
N MET A 387 -15.56 -1.09 25.04
CA MET A 387 -15.12 -2.47 24.74
C MET A 387 -16.26 -3.48 24.87
N ARG A 388 -17.13 -3.33 25.90
CA ARG A 388 -18.33 -4.13 26.03
C ARG A 388 -19.29 -3.94 24.85
N MET A 389 -19.45 -2.70 24.35
CA MET A 389 -20.31 -2.42 23.21
C MET A 389 -19.77 -3.09 21.94
N MET A 390 -18.46 -3.03 21.68
CA MET A 390 -17.82 -3.75 20.55
C MET A 390 -17.98 -5.27 20.71
N HIS A 391 -17.77 -5.82 21.89
CA HIS A 391 -17.98 -7.24 22.14
C HIS A 391 -19.44 -7.65 21.86
N PHE A 392 -20.43 -6.85 22.29
CA PHE A 392 -21.84 -7.12 21.99
C PHE A 392 -22.17 -7.06 20.51
N GLN A 393 -21.54 -6.17 19.75
CA GLN A 393 -21.71 -6.11 18.29
C GLN A 393 -21.16 -7.36 17.59
N MET A 394 -20.18 -8.05 18.17
CA MET A 394 -19.55 -9.24 17.60
C MET A 394 -20.11 -10.57 18.15
N LEU A 395 -21.16 -10.54 19.00
CA LEU A 395 -21.78 -11.75 19.53
C LEU A 395 -22.27 -12.74 18.46
N TRP A 396 -22.66 -12.24 17.30
CA TRP A 396 -23.07 -13.08 16.18
C TRP A 396 -21.96 -14.03 15.70
N VAL A 397 -20.67 -13.62 15.83
CA VAL A 397 -19.53 -14.47 15.47
C VAL A 397 -19.44 -15.66 16.43
N HIS A 398 -19.63 -15.44 17.74
CA HIS A 398 -19.66 -16.53 18.73
C HIS A 398 -20.80 -17.50 18.45
N TRP A 399 -21.97 -17.01 18.04
CA TRP A 399 -23.09 -17.86 17.63
C TRP A 399 -22.76 -18.70 16.40
N LEU A 400 -22.06 -18.14 15.41
CA LEU A 400 -21.61 -18.91 14.25
C LEU A 400 -20.60 -19.98 14.62
N VAL A 401 -19.62 -19.68 15.51
CA VAL A 401 -18.67 -20.67 16.01
C VAL A 401 -19.38 -21.78 16.78
N ALA A 402 -20.37 -21.43 17.62
CA ALA A 402 -21.19 -22.42 18.34
C ALA A 402 -21.99 -23.31 17.36
N ALA A 403 -22.57 -22.73 16.33
CA ALA A 403 -23.29 -23.49 15.30
C ALA A 403 -22.38 -24.43 14.50
N LEU A 404 -21.15 -24.00 14.17
CA LEU A 404 -20.15 -24.86 13.54
C LEU A 404 -19.73 -26.01 14.44
N GLY A 405 -19.59 -25.77 15.76
CA GLY A 405 -19.33 -26.82 16.73
C GLY A 405 -20.48 -27.84 16.81
N LEU A 406 -21.74 -27.40 16.86
CA LEU A 406 -22.91 -28.29 16.85
C LEU A 406 -23.00 -29.05 15.52
N TRP A 407 -22.77 -28.39 14.40
CA TRP A 407 -22.71 -29.07 13.10
C TRP A 407 -21.65 -30.18 13.11
N LEU A 408 -20.42 -29.89 13.58
CA LEU A 408 -19.35 -30.87 13.64
C LEU A 408 -19.72 -32.06 14.55
N ALA A 409 -20.35 -31.81 15.71
CA ALA A 409 -20.79 -32.86 16.63
C ALA A 409 -21.86 -33.77 16.03
N THR A 410 -22.73 -33.24 15.16
CA THR A 410 -23.79 -34.01 14.48
C THR A 410 -23.37 -34.61 13.17
N ALA A 411 -22.30 -34.10 12.56
CA ALA A 411 -21.79 -34.52 11.24
C ALA A 411 -21.55 -36.05 11.14
N PRO A 412 -21.02 -36.75 12.17
CA PRO A 412 -20.86 -38.21 12.10
C PRO A 412 -22.15 -38.97 11.84
N SER A 413 -23.27 -38.51 12.40
CA SER A 413 -24.58 -39.11 12.13
C SER A 413 -25.09 -38.80 10.75
N VAL A 414 -24.80 -37.61 10.24
CA VAL A 414 -25.20 -37.18 8.87
C VAL A 414 -24.42 -37.97 7.80
N PHE A 415 -23.11 -38.16 8.01
CA PHE A 415 -22.24 -38.90 7.08
C PHE A 415 -22.23 -40.41 7.33
N GLY A 416 -22.93 -40.90 8.35
CA GLY A 416 -22.99 -42.35 8.68
C GLY A 416 -21.65 -42.95 9.11
N THR A 417 -20.75 -42.14 9.67
CA THR A 417 -19.37 -42.58 9.98
C THR A 417 -19.28 -43.52 11.18
N PHE A 418 -20.30 -43.59 12.03
CA PHE A 418 -20.31 -44.53 13.17
C PHE A 418 -20.48 -45.99 12.73
N ASP A 419 -21.29 -46.22 11.70
CA ASP A 419 -21.67 -47.56 11.24
C ASP A 419 -21.07 -47.90 9.88
N GLN A 420 -20.08 -47.14 9.42
CA GLN A 420 -19.46 -47.31 8.12
C GLN A 420 -18.60 -48.59 8.12
N THR A 421 -19.06 -49.59 7.38
CA THR A 421 -18.36 -50.89 7.21
C THR A 421 -17.84 -51.11 5.79
N GLU A 422 -18.39 -50.40 4.82
CA GLU A 422 -17.99 -50.52 3.41
C GLU A 422 -17.10 -49.34 2.99
N PHE A 423 -15.93 -49.66 2.45
CA PHE A 423 -14.96 -48.66 2.00
C PHE A 423 -14.53 -48.99 0.55
N SER A 424 -14.17 -47.97 -0.21
CA SER A 424 -13.71 -48.12 -1.56
C SER A 424 -12.46 -48.99 -1.68
N ALA A 425 -12.28 -49.67 -2.79
CA ALA A 425 -11.10 -50.50 -3.06
C ALA A 425 -9.77 -49.67 -2.96
N ALA A 426 -9.82 -48.38 -3.20
CA ALA A 426 -8.68 -47.48 -3.04
C ALA A 426 -8.31 -47.29 -1.56
N VAL A 427 -9.29 -47.08 -0.68
CA VAL A 427 -9.08 -46.99 0.77
C VAL A 427 -8.53 -48.29 1.36
N GLN A 428 -9.05 -49.44 0.92
CA GLN A 428 -8.57 -50.73 1.38
C GLN A 428 -7.11 -50.96 0.96
N ARG A 429 -6.75 -50.72 -0.32
CA ARG A 429 -5.37 -50.80 -0.80
C ARG A 429 -4.41 -49.89 0.01
N VAL A 430 -4.75 -48.62 0.21
CA VAL A 430 -3.90 -47.72 0.98
C VAL A 430 -3.76 -48.18 2.44
N THR A 431 -4.80 -48.78 3.00
CA THR A 431 -4.76 -49.33 4.37
C THR A 431 -3.75 -50.48 4.48
N GLU A 432 -3.75 -51.39 3.51
CA GLU A 432 -2.83 -52.51 3.43
C GLU A 432 -1.39 -52.07 3.12
N ASP A 433 -1.20 -51.29 2.04
CA ASP A 433 0.12 -50.83 1.57
C ASP A 433 0.90 -50.03 2.61
N ARG A 434 0.19 -49.28 3.46
CA ARG A 434 0.80 -48.42 4.50
C ARG A 434 0.73 -49.00 5.89
N GLY A 435 0.16 -50.17 6.10
CA GLY A 435 0.01 -50.80 7.40
C GLY A 435 -0.81 -49.97 8.38
N LEU A 436 -1.85 -49.30 7.90
CA LEU A 436 -2.72 -48.44 8.73
C LEU A 436 -3.73 -49.28 9.51
N TRP A 437 -4.27 -48.71 10.59
CA TRP A 437 -5.40 -49.33 11.30
C TRP A 437 -6.58 -49.56 10.36
N ALA A 438 -7.44 -50.49 10.70
CA ALA A 438 -8.64 -50.81 9.93
C ALA A 438 -9.44 -49.55 9.61
N ALA A 439 -9.92 -49.41 8.36
CA ALA A 439 -10.65 -48.22 7.92
C ALA A 439 -11.88 -47.94 8.79
N SER A 440 -12.60 -48.98 9.25
CA SER A 440 -13.73 -48.86 10.17
C SER A 440 -13.33 -48.26 11.53
N LEU A 441 -12.19 -48.67 12.09
CA LEU A 441 -11.69 -48.10 13.35
C LEU A 441 -11.30 -46.63 13.16
N ARG A 442 -10.67 -46.28 12.03
CA ARG A 442 -10.31 -44.88 11.73
C ARG A 442 -11.54 -44.01 11.53
N SER A 443 -12.57 -44.50 10.82
CA SER A 443 -13.88 -43.82 10.68
C SER A 443 -14.52 -43.59 12.04
N TRP A 444 -14.57 -44.60 12.88
CA TRP A 444 -15.12 -44.55 14.25
C TRP A 444 -14.35 -43.56 15.14
N LEU A 445 -13.01 -43.56 15.10
CA LEU A 445 -12.19 -42.60 15.85
C LEU A 445 -12.41 -41.17 15.38
N THR A 446 -12.50 -40.94 14.06
CA THR A 446 -12.82 -39.63 13.49
C THR A 446 -14.21 -39.17 13.91
N ALA A 447 -15.21 -40.08 13.94
CA ALA A 447 -16.57 -39.76 14.36
C ALA A 447 -16.59 -39.24 15.81
N TRP A 448 -15.96 -39.96 16.77
CA TRP A 448 -15.89 -39.52 18.17
C TRP A 448 -15.04 -38.27 18.36
N ASN A 449 -13.92 -38.15 17.63
CA ASN A 449 -13.14 -36.90 17.61
C ASN A 449 -14.03 -35.69 17.24
N ASN A 450 -14.86 -35.82 16.20
CA ASN A 450 -15.73 -34.74 15.73
C ASN A 450 -16.83 -34.42 16.77
N VAL A 451 -17.42 -35.45 17.41
CA VAL A 451 -18.39 -35.23 18.50
C VAL A 451 -17.76 -34.43 19.66
N PHE A 452 -16.63 -34.90 20.18
CA PHE A 452 -16.03 -34.26 21.37
C PHE A 452 -15.48 -32.88 21.03
N THR A 453 -14.80 -32.73 19.88
CA THR A 453 -14.25 -31.43 19.43
C THR A 453 -15.37 -30.45 19.13
N GLY A 454 -16.45 -30.91 18.50
CA GLY A 454 -17.61 -30.07 18.20
C GLY A 454 -18.32 -29.56 19.47
N LEU A 455 -18.54 -30.46 20.46
CA LEU A 455 -19.10 -30.06 21.75
C LEU A 455 -18.18 -29.09 22.49
N ALA A 456 -16.87 -29.31 22.47
CA ALA A 456 -15.89 -28.43 23.08
C ALA A 456 -15.88 -27.04 22.43
N ILE A 457 -15.88 -26.96 21.10
CA ILE A 457 -15.98 -25.70 20.35
C ILE A 457 -17.27 -24.95 20.73
N THR A 458 -18.40 -25.65 20.78
CA THR A 458 -19.68 -25.06 21.19
C THR A 458 -19.63 -24.48 22.59
N ALA A 459 -19.16 -25.27 23.57
CA ALA A 459 -19.05 -24.83 24.94
C ALA A 459 -18.12 -23.62 25.09
N LEU A 460 -16.94 -23.66 24.48
CA LEU A 460 -15.98 -22.56 24.52
C LEU A 460 -16.51 -21.30 23.79
N ALA A 461 -17.24 -21.44 22.69
CA ALA A 461 -17.89 -20.32 22.03
C ALA A 461 -18.93 -19.64 22.93
N LEU A 462 -19.74 -20.42 23.65
CA LEU A 462 -20.70 -19.90 24.65
C LEU A 462 -20.01 -19.24 25.85
N ILE A 463 -18.91 -19.82 26.35
CA ILE A 463 -18.09 -19.23 27.42
C ILE A 463 -17.49 -17.91 26.99
N SER A 464 -16.99 -17.82 25.75
CA SER A 464 -16.37 -16.61 25.18
C SER A 464 -17.37 -15.46 24.94
N MET A 465 -18.68 -15.70 24.93
CA MET A 465 -19.70 -14.65 24.88
C MET A 465 -19.68 -13.76 26.14
N LYS A 466 -19.15 -14.23 27.23
CA LYS A 466 -19.02 -13.43 28.45
C LYS A 466 -17.74 -12.57 28.35
N PRO A 467 -17.85 -11.25 28.50
CA PRO A 467 -16.68 -10.37 28.54
C PRO A 467 -15.67 -10.83 29.62
N GLY A 468 -14.38 -10.82 29.29
CA GLY A 468 -13.30 -11.29 30.19
C GLY A 468 -12.87 -12.76 29.98
N ASN A 469 -13.57 -13.54 29.17
CA ASN A 469 -13.21 -14.93 28.87
C ASN A 469 -12.45 -15.11 27.53
N GLY A 470 -11.58 -14.17 27.17
CA GLY A 470 -10.80 -14.22 25.92
C GLY A 470 -9.96 -15.48 25.74
N TRP A 471 -9.58 -16.16 26.84
CA TRP A 471 -8.87 -17.44 26.80
C TRP A 471 -9.67 -18.53 26.06
N ALA A 472 -11.01 -18.52 26.19
CA ALA A 472 -11.87 -19.50 25.52
C ALA A 472 -11.89 -19.34 24.01
N GLN A 473 -11.70 -18.12 23.53
CA GLN A 473 -11.54 -17.80 22.12
C GLN A 473 -10.26 -18.43 21.55
N TRP A 474 -9.13 -18.30 22.24
CA TRP A 474 -7.88 -18.94 21.84
C TRP A 474 -7.95 -20.46 21.90
N ALA A 475 -8.65 -21.00 22.88
CA ALA A 475 -8.91 -22.43 22.94
C ALA A 475 -9.71 -22.92 21.73
N ASN A 476 -10.71 -22.15 21.25
CA ASN A 476 -11.43 -22.46 20.02
C ASN A 476 -10.51 -22.42 18.78
N ALA A 477 -9.64 -21.42 18.68
CA ALA A 477 -8.66 -21.37 17.59
C ALA A 477 -7.74 -22.61 17.59
N ALA A 478 -7.27 -23.03 18.78
CA ALA A 478 -6.47 -24.23 18.92
C ALA A 478 -7.22 -25.51 18.52
N LEU A 479 -8.52 -25.62 18.86
CA LEU A 479 -9.35 -26.74 18.40
C LEU A 479 -9.60 -26.71 16.89
N GLY A 480 -9.69 -25.53 16.29
CA GLY A 480 -9.71 -25.40 14.82
C GLY A 480 -8.43 -25.93 14.17
N VAL A 481 -7.25 -25.60 14.72
CA VAL A 481 -5.96 -26.15 14.27
C VAL A 481 -5.92 -27.67 14.48
N TRP A 482 -6.42 -28.15 15.61
CA TRP A 482 -6.53 -29.58 15.87
C TRP A 482 -7.35 -30.30 14.80
N LEU A 483 -8.51 -29.76 14.38
CA LEU A 483 -9.34 -30.36 13.33
C LEU A 483 -8.61 -30.51 12.00
N LEU A 484 -7.81 -29.52 11.61
CA LEU A 484 -6.97 -29.61 10.40
C LEU A 484 -5.95 -30.74 10.53
N ALA A 485 -5.36 -30.92 11.70
CA ALA A 485 -4.39 -31.97 11.96
C ALA A 485 -5.05 -33.34 12.16
N ALA A 486 -6.18 -33.42 12.85
CA ALA A 486 -6.85 -34.67 13.21
C ALA A 486 -7.21 -35.53 11.99
N SER A 487 -7.69 -34.91 10.92
CA SER A 487 -7.99 -35.61 9.66
C SER A 487 -6.77 -36.29 9.04
N LEU A 488 -5.57 -35.73 9.24
CA LEU A 488 -4.30 -36.33 8.82
C LEU A 488 -3.81 -37.41 9.82
N VAL A 489 -3.95 -37.14 11.12
CA VAL A 489 -3.55 -38.06 12.19
C VAL A 489 -4.34 -39.37 12.12
N PHE A 490 -5.66 -39.28 11.96
CA PHE A 490 -6.52 -40.46 11.86
C PHE A 490 -6.56 -41.08 10.47
N TRP A 491 -5.95 -40.42 9.46
CA TRP A 491 -6.05 -40.86 8.06
C TRP A 491 -7.51 -41.14 7.66
N THR A 492 -8.34 -40.10 7.86
CA THR A 492 -9.79 -40.19 7.67
C THR A 492 -10.12 -40.84 6.32
N PRO A 493 -10.84 -41.99 6.33
CA PRO A 493 -11.03 -42.78 5.10
C PRO A 493 -12.10 -42.23 4.17
N ASP A 494 -12.94 -41.31 4.65
CA ASP A 494 -14.02 -40.69 3.88
C ASP A 494 -13.61 -39.27 3.44
N PRO A 495 -13.57 -39.00 2.11
CA PRO A 495 -13.22 -37.68 1.58
C PRO A 495 -14.20 -36.56 1.98
N ALA A 496 -15.50 -36.88 2.16
CA ALA A 496 -16.50 -35.88 2.53
C ALA A 496 -16.29 -35.44 3.99
N VAL A 497 -15.99 -36.39 4.88
CA VAL A 497 -15.64 -36.11 6.28
C VAL A 497 -14.35 -35.31 6.36
N TYR A 498 -13.32 -35.68 5.60
CA TYR A 498 -12.07 -34.94 5.51
C TYR A 498 -12.30 -33.49 5.09
N ALA A 499 -13.08 -33.26 4.03
CA ALA A 499 -13.40 -31.92 3.54
C ALA A 499 -14.21 -31.12 4.56
N ASN A 500 -15.19 -31.76 5.21
CA ASN A 500 -15.99 -31.13 6.29
C ASN A 500 -15.11 -30.67 7.45
N ASP A 501 -14.25 -31.52 7.97
CA ASP A 501 -13.40 -31.21 9.12
C ASP A 501 -12.39 -30.10 8.78
N THR A 502 -11.83 -30.14 7.58
CA THR A 502 -10.93 -29.09 7.09
C THR A 502 -11.65 -27.76 6.98
N LEU A 503 -12.85 -27.73 6.41
CA LEU A 503 -13.65 -26.52 6.24
C LEU A 503 -14.07 -25.95 7.60
N VAL A 504 -14.61 -26.78 8.49
CA VAL A 504 -15.03 -26.35 9.83
C VAL A 504 -13.83 -25.84 10.63
N GLY A 505 -12.70 -26.56 10.62
CA GLY A 505 -11.47 -26.14 11.30
C GLY A 505 -10.98 -24.77 10.82
N ALA A 506 -10.92 -24.55 9.50
CA ALA A 506 -10.53 -23.27 8.92
C ALA A 506 -11.49 -22.14 9.28
N LEU A 507 -12.81 -22.39 9.25
CA LEU A 507 -13.82 -21.40 9.61
C LEU A 507 -13.78 -21.03 11.09
N VAL A 508 -13.58 -22.01 11.98
CA VAL A 508 -13.44 -21.76 13.43
C VAL A 508 -12.22 -20.88 13.70
N ILE A 509 -11.08 -21.15 13.06
CA ILE A 509 -9.87 -20.31 13.20
C ILE A 509 -10.17 -18.89 12.70
N ALA A 510 -10.69 -18.75 11.48
CA ALA A 510 -10.96 -17.46 10.88
C ALA A 510 -11.92 -16.61 11.71
N LEU A 511 -13.03 -17.20 12.16
CA LEU A 511 -14.04 -16.50 12.96
C LEU A 511 -13.51 -16.12 14.35
N THR A 512 -12.70 -16.96 14.99
CA THR A 512 -12.15 -16.66 16.31
C THR A 512 -11.10 -15.55 16.27
N ILE A 513 -10.33 -15.41 15.19
CA ILE A 513 -9.34 -14.34 15.03
C ILE A 513 -10.01 -12.98 14.77
N LEU A 514 -11.22 -12.97 14.16
CA LEU A 514 -11.97 -11.74 13.88
C LEU A 514 -12.49 -11.00 15.12
N ILE A 515 -12.53 -11.66 16.28
CA ILE A 515 -13.09 -11.10 17.51
C ILE A 515 -12.00 -10.32 18.26
N PRO A 516 -12.17 -8.99 18.50
CA PRO A 516 -11.23 -8.22 19.30
C PRO A 516 -11.12 -8.80 20.73
N MET A 517 -9.88 -9.00 21.17
CA MET A 517 -9.63 -9.46 22.53
C MET A 517 -9.88 -8.35 23.53
N MET A 518 -10.62 -8.67 24.60
CA MET A 518 -10.61 -7.85 25.80
C MET A 518 -9.35 -8.18 26.61
N PRO A 519 -8.54 -7.20 27.03
CA PRO A 519 -7.53 -7.43 28.04
C PRO A 519 -8.22 -8.00 29.30
N GLY A 520 -7.71 -9.11 29.80
CA GLY A 520 -8.23 -9.73 31.04
C GLY A 520 -8.15 -8.74 32.19
N MET A 521 -9.24 -8.69 32.98
CA MET A 521 -9.19 -8.01 34.28
C MET A 521 -8.26 -8.74 35.24
#